data_445bb80380182fb64ce7c237f87f4ee8
#
_entry.id   445bb80380182fb64ce7c237f87f4ee8
#
_cell.length_a   1.000
_cell.length_b   1.000
_cell.length_c   1.000
_cell.angle_alpha   90.00
_cell.angle_beta   90.00
_cell.angle_gamma   90.00
#
_symmetry.space_group_name_H-M   'P 1'
#
loop_
_entity.id
_entity.type
_entity.pdbx_description
1 polymer ?
#
loop_
_entity_poly.entity_id
_entity_poly.type
_entity_poly.pdbx_seq_one_letter_code
_entity_poly.pdbx_strand_id
1 'polypeptide(L)'
;MSESVETLVKQILAELSDSGSASQGSTSRPVSSDEATAADYPISKKHPDWIKVGQDKKFEDITLENILSGYVTAEDLRIKPEILIKQGEIAKNAGREAIQYNFSRAAELTKVPDARVLEIYNALRPYRSSKQELLDIANELENQYGAVICAGFVR
;
A
#
# COMPACT_ATOMS: atom_id res chain seq x y z
N MET A 1 20.59 -40.37 -33.32
CA MET A 1 19.54 -40.07 -32.34
C MET A 1 19.72 -38.60 -31.90
N SER A 2 19.25 -37.71 -32.70
CA SER A 2 19.17 -36.30 -32.31
C SER A 2 17.70 -35.88 -32.51
N GLU A 3 16.95 -35.86 -31.42
CA GLU A 3 15.70 -35.14 -31.43
C GLU A 3 16.03 -33.70 -31.81
N SER A 4 15.41 -33.26 -32.88
CA SER A 4 15.67 -31.94 -33.45
C SER A 4 15.28 -30.88 -32.42
N VAL A 5 16.13 -29.88 -32.23
CA VAL A 5 15.86 -28.70 -31.39
C VAL A 5 14.48 -28.11 -31.69
N GLU A 6 14.03 -28.22 -32.94
CA GLU A 6 12.69 -27.80 -33.39
C GLU A 6 11.56 -28.61 -32.72
N THR A 7 11.77 -29.90 -32.44
CA THR A 7 10.77 -30.74 -31.77
C THR A 7 10.64 -30.34 -30.30
N LEU A 8 11.76 -30.08 -29.63
CA LEU A 8 11.78 -29.56 -28.25
C LEU A 8 11.14 -28.18 -28.14
N VAL A 9 11.42 -27.27 -29.06
CA VAL A 9 10.82 -25.93 -29.09
C VAL A 9 9.31 -26.02 -29.31
N LYS A 10 8.83 -26.90 -30.20
CA LYS A 10 7.40 -27.12 -30.39
C LYS A 10 6.72 -27.70 -29.17
N GLN A 11 7.40 -28.58 -28.45
CA GLN A 11 6.87 -29.18 -27.22
C GLN A 11 6.75 -28.18 -26.11
N ILE A 12 7.76 -27.33 -25.89
CA ILE A 12 7.74 -26.25 -24.92
C ILE A 12 6.66 -25.19 -25.25
N LEU A 13 6.50 -24.84 -26.53
CA LEU A 13 5.45 -23.92 -26.97
C LEU A 13 4.05 -24.51 -26.77
N ALA A 14 3.86 -25.82 -26.96
CA ALA A 14 2.59 -26.50 -26.71
C ALA A 14 2.26 -26.53 -25.21
N GLU A 15 3.25 -26.85 -24.36
CA GLU A 15 3.07 -26.83 -22.89
C GLU A 15 2.79 -25.43 -22.35
N LEU A 16 3.43 -24.38 -22.88
CA LEU A 16 3.17 -22.99 -22.52
C LEU A 16 1.79 -22.52 -22.98
N SER A 17 1.28 -23.02 -24.11
CA SER A 17 -0.06 -22.67 -24.57
C SER A 17 -1.16 -23.41 -23.80
N ASP A 18 -0.88 -24.62 -23.31
CA ASP A 18 -1.81 -25.41 -22.49
C ASP A 18 -1.84 -24.94 -21.02
N SER A 19 -0.70 -24.46 -20.49
CA SER A 19 -0.63 -23.83 -19.15
C SER A 19 -1.23 -22.43 -19.10
N GLY A 20 -1.45 -21.79 -20.25
CA GLY A 20 -2.13 -20.49 -20.36
C GLY A 20 -3.66 -20.54 -20.21
N SER A 21 -4.26 -21.74 -20.21
CA SER A 21 -5.72 -21.91 -20.12
C SER A 21 -6.23 -22.37 -18.74
N ALA A 22 -5.37 -22.53 -17.74
CA ALA A 22 -5.75 -22.99 -16.40
C ALA A 22 -5.53 -21.99 -15.29
N SER A 23 -5.74 -20.69 -15.54
CA SER A 23 -5.77 -19.65 -14.50
C SER A 23 -6.90 -18.64 -14.72
N GLN A 24 -8.11 -19.12 -15.00
CA GLN A 24 -9.35 -18.35 -14.85
C GLN A 24 -10.29 -19.06 -13.90
N GLY A 25 -9.87 -19.16 -12.66
CA GLY A 25 -10.70 -19.40 -11.51
C GLY A 25 -10.72 -18.14 -10.64
N SER A 26 -10.92 -16.96 -11.23
CA SER A 26 -11.30 -15.77 -10.50
C SER A 26 -12.74 -16.00 -10.01
N THR A 27 -12.88 -16.55 -8.81
CA THR A 27 -14.08 -16.31 -8.01
C THR A 27 -14.12 -14.82 -7.77
N SER A 28 -14.80 -14.10 -8.63
CA SER A 28 -15.21 -12.73 -8.43
C SER A 28 -16.12 -12.71 -7.20
N ARG A 29 -15.49 -12.53 -6.02
CA ARG A 29 -16.21 -12.00 -4.86
C ARG A 29 -16.89 -10.72 -5.34
N PRO A 30 -18.18 -10.49 -5.04
CA PRO A 30 -18.80 -9.22 -5.40
C PRO A 30 -17.96 -8.12 -4.73
N VAL A 31 -17.29 -7.32 -5.55
CA VAL A 31 -16.57 -6.12 -5.11
C VAL A 31 -17.65 -5.23 -4.51
N SER A 32 -17.56 -4.92 -3.24
CA SER A 32 -18.41 -3.90 -2.63
C SER A 32 -18.25 -2.63 -3.47
N SER A 33 -19.34 -1.93 -3.77
CA SER A 33 -19.39 -0.76 -4.66
C SER A 33 -18.49 0.43 -4.23
N ASP A 34 -17.67 0.25 -3.20
CA ASP A 34 -16.79 1.26 -2.59
C ASP A 34 -15.31 0.88 -2.65
N GLU A 35 -14.92 -0.28 -3.20
CA GLU A 35 -13.51 -0.72 -3.32
C GLU A 35 -12.90 -0.18 -4.63
N ALA A 36 -11.75 0.50 -4.52
CA ALA A 36 -11.06 1.05 -5.68
C ALA A 36 -10.40 -0.04 -6.53
N THR A 37 -10.43 0.16 -7.85
CA THR A 37 -9.94 -0.80 -8.85
C THR A 37 -8.73 -0.25 -9.62
N ALA A 38 -8.05 -1.08 -10.38
CA ALA A 38 -6.96 -0.64 -11.26
C ALA A 38 -7.41 0.41 -12.30
N ALA A 39 -8.70 0.43 -12.64
CA ALA A 39 -9.28 1.43 -13.55
C ALA A 39 -9.27 2.84 -12.95
N ASP A 40 -9.21 2.98 -11.61
CA ASP A 40 -9.22 4.27 -10.92
C ASP A 40 -7.84 4.93 -10.84
N TYR A 41 -6.80 4.25 -11.33
CA TYR A 41 -5.46 4.84 -11.45
C TYR A 41 -5.34 5.73 -12.70
N PRO A 42 -4.66 6.88 -12.65
CA PRO A 42 -4.13 7.55 -11.45
C PRO A 42 -5.23 8.34 -10.70
N ILE A 43 -5.29 8.17 -9.39
CA ILE A 43 -6.31 8.76 -8.51
C ILE A 43 -6.39 10.29 -8.69
N SER A 44 -5.25 10.97 -8.77
CA SER A 44 -5.20 12.43 -8.89
C SER A 44 -5.91 12.98 -10.14
N LYS A 45 -6.07 12.17 -11.19
CA LYS A 45 -6.77 12.57 -12.43
C LYS A 45 -8.21 12.11 -12.47
N LYS A 46 -8.51 10.94 -11.91
CA LYS A 46 -9.84 10.33 -12.00
C LYS A 46 -10.72 10.64 -10.81
N HIS A 47 -10.12 10.73 -9.64
CA HIS A 47 -10.81 10.93 -8.37
C HIS A 47 -10.08 11.95 -7.48
N PRO A 48 -9.88 13.21 -7.94
CA PRO A 48 -9.24 14.25 -7.15
C PRO A 48 -10.01 14.53 -5.84
N ASP A 49 -11.31 14.28 -5.83
CA ASP A 49 -12.20 14.37 -4.67
C ASP A 49 -11.87 13.38 -3.53
N TRP A 50 -11.21 12.27 -3.84
CA TRP A 50 -10.72 11.33 -2.81
C TRP A 50 -9.52 11.89 -2.04
N ILE A 51 -8.78 12.83 -2.64
CA ILE A 51 -7.58 13.42 -2.05
C ILE A 51 -8.00 14.60 -1.17
N LYS A 52 -8.15 14.35 0.12
CA LYS A 52 -8.49 15.37 1.10
C LYS A 52 -7.24 16.13 1.56
N VAL A 53 -7.27 17.44 1.42
CA VAL A 53 -6.20 18.36 1.80
C VAL A 53 -6.69 19.22 2.96
N GLY A 54 -6.07 19.09 4.14
CA GLY A 54 -6.55 19.82 5.32
C GLY A 54 -8.01 19.56 5.65
N GLN A 55 -8.71 20.56 6.21
CA GLN A 55 -10.13 20.45 6.56
C GLN A 55 -11.06 21.02 5.47
N ASP A 56 -10.68 22.16 4.86
CA ASP A 56 -11.54 22.90 3.93
C ASP A 56 -10.87 23.17 2.57
N LYS A 57 -9.80 22.44 2.22
CA LYS A 57 -9.02 22.65 1.00
C LYS A 57 -9.20 21.49 0.04
N LYS A 58 -9.12 21.79 -1.27
CA LYS A 58 -9.18 20.78 -2.33
C LYS A 58 -7.78 20.46 -2.86
N PHE A 59 -7.68 19.36 -3.56
CA PHE A 59 -6.42 18.95 -4.20
C PHE A 59 -5.88 20.01 -5.18
N GLU A 60 -6.80 20.69 -5.88
CA GLU A 60 -6.47 21.77 -6.82
C GLU A 60 -5.91 23.03 -6.15
N ASP A 61 -6.14 23.21 -4.84
CA ASP A 61 -5.59 24.35 -4.07
C ASP A 61 -4.09 24.18 -3.79
N ILE A 62 -3.50 23.00 -4.03
CA ILE A 62 -2.06 22.77 -3.89
C ILE A 62 -1.33 23.40 -5.07
N THR A 63 -1.11 24.70 -4.98
CA THR A 63 -0.33 25.48 -5.94
C THR A 63 0.87 26.12 -5.26
N LEU A 64 1.91 26.45 -6.04
CA LEU A 64 3.09 27.13 -5.51
C LEU A 64 2.72 28.47 -4.83
N GLU A 65 1.78 29.20 -5.42
CA GLU A 65 1.29 30.48 -4.89
C GLU A 65 0.63 30.29 -3.52
N ASN A 66 -0.25 29.30 -3.37
CA ASN A 66 -0.93 29.00 -2.12
C ASN A 66 0.01 28.49 -1.02
N ILE A 67 1.08 27.80 -1.40
CA ILE A 67 2.13 27.37 -0.46
C ILE A 67 2.96 28.58 -0.01
N LEU A 68 3.38 29.46 -0.93
CA LEU A 68 4.18 30.64 -0.61
C LEU A 68 3.39 31.68 0.19
N SER A 69 2.09 31.81 -0.04
CA SER A 69 1.21 32.69 0.76
C SER A 69 0.89 32.12 2.14
N GLY A 70 1.22 30.85 2.42
CA GLY A 70 0.86 30.18 3.68
C GLY A 70 -0.60 29.71 3.74
N TYR A 71 -1.37 29.82 2.66
CA TYR A 71 -2.72 29.27 2.58
C TYR A 71 -2.70 27.73 2.67
N VAL A 72 -1.74 27.08 1.99
CA VAL A 72 -1.49 25.65 2.13
C VAL A 72 -0.24 25.44 2.99
N THR A 73 -0.41 24.75 4.10
CA THR A 73 0.66 24.48 5.07
C THR A 73 1.21 23.05 4.93
N ALA A 74 2.36 22.78 5.57
CA ALA A 74 2.93 21.43 5.61
C ALA A 74 1.97 20.40 6.25
N GLU A 75 1.14 20.84 7.22
CA GLU A 75 0.14 19.96 7.85
C GLU A 75 -0.98 19.58 6.88
N ASP A 76 -1.39 20.49 5.99
CA ASP A 76 -2.39 20.21 4.96
C ASP A 76 -1.89 19.18 3.92
N LEU A 77 -0.57 19.12 3.71
CA LEU A 77 0.06 18.17 2.78
C LEU A 77 0.28 16.79 3.37
N ARG A 78 -0.01 16.57 4.65
CA ARG A 78 0.09 15.24 5.26
C ARG A 78 -0.89 14.29 4.61
N ILE A 79 -0.38 13.15 4.16
CA ILE A 79 -1.19 12.14 3.52
C ILE A 79 -2.21 11.55 4.51
N LYS A 80 -3.45 11.38 4.06
CA LYS A 80 -4.50 10.77 4.87
C LYS A 80 -4.52 9.26 4.70
N PRO A 81 -4.83 8.49 5.78
CA PRO A 81 -4.83 7.02 5.72
C PRO A 81 -5.79 6.46 4.66
N GLU A 82 -6.92 7.13 4.43
CA GLU A 82 -7.94 6.67 3.47
C GLU A 82 -7.37 6.59 2.04
N ILE A 83 -6.57 7.57 1.62
CA ILE A 83 -5.99 7.57 0.28
C ILE A 83 -4.93 6.48 0.12
N LEU A 84 -4.18 6.16 1.18
CA LEU A 84 -3.24 5.04 1.19
C LEU A 84 -3.98 3.70 1.05
N ILE A 85 -5.11 3.54 1.72
CA ILE A 85 -5.97 2.36 1.61
C ILE A 85 -6.46 2.22 0.16
N LYS A 86 -6.98 3.30 -0.45
CA LYS A 86 -7.43 3.29 -1.86
C LYS A 86 -6.30 2.92 -2.83
N GLN A 87 -5.10 3.43 -2.64
CA GLN A 87 -3.92 3.04 -3.42
C GLN A 87 -3.58 1.55 -3.24
N GLY A 88 -3.75 1.03 -2.03
CA GLY A 88 -3.58 -0.39 -1.72
C GLY A 88 -4.62 -1.27 -2.44
N GLU A 89 -5.89 -0.86 -2.45
CA GLU A 89 -6.97 -1.55 -3.17
C GLU A 89 -6.68 -1.62 -4.68
N ILE A 90 -6.26 -0.50 -5.28
CA ILE A 90 -5.83 -0.44 -6.68
C ILE A 90 -4.66 -1.40 -6.95
N ALA A 91 -3.66 -1.41 -6.06
CA ALA A 91 -2.51 -2.31 -6.21
C ALA A 91 -2.91 -3.78 -6.11
N LYS A 92 -3.80 -4.14 -5.17
CA LYS A 92 -4.35 -5.48 -5.02
C LYS A 92 -5.13 -5.90 -6.26
N ASN A 93 -6.01 -5.04 -6.78
CA ASN A 93 -6.78 -5.29 -8.00
C ASN A 93 -5.88 -5.49 -9.23
N ALA A 94 -4.71 -4.84 -9.25
CA ALA A 94 -3.67 -5.03 -10.25
C ALA A 94 -2.75 -6.26 -9.99
N GLY A 95 -3.10 -7.16 -9.06
CA GLY A 95 -2.33 -8.36 -8.73
C GLY A 95 -1.07 -8.10 -7.91
N ARG A 96 -0.96 -6.94 -7.23
CA ARG A 96 0.23 -6.52 -6.47
C ARG A 96 -0.04 -6.53 -4.96
N GLU A 97 -0.34 -7.69 -4.40
CA GLU A 97 -0.71 -7.84 -2.98
C GLU A 97 0.37 -7.35 -2.00
N ALA A 98 1.65 -7.57 -2.30
CA ALA A 98 2.74 -7.09 -1.45
C ALA A 98 2.75 -5.55 -1.32
N ILE A 99 2.40 -4.84 -2.40
CA ILE A 99 2.28 -3.38 -2.40
C ILE A 99 1.05 -2.96 -1.59
N GLN A 100 -0.08 -3.64 -1.75
CA GLN A 100 -1.28 -3.39 -0.94
C GLN A 100 -0.97 -3.52 0.56
N TYR A 101 -0.27 -4.58 0.95
CA TYR A 101 0.13 -4.78 2.34
C TYR A 101 1.03 -3.65 2.88
N ASN A 102 1.96 -3.15 2.06
CA ASN A 102 2.79 -2.00 2.42
C ASN A 102 1.97 -0.73 2.61
N PHE A 103 0.98 -0.47 1.73
CA PHE A 103 0.07 0.66 1.88
C PHE A 103 -0.78 0.55 3.16
N SER A 104 -1.24 -0.64 3.51
CA SER A 104 -2.00 -0.87 4.75
C SER A 104 -1.17 -0.54 5.99
N ARG A 105 0.11 -0.96 6.03
CA ARG A 105 1.04 -0.58 7.12
C ARG A 105 1.30 0.92 7.15
N ALA A 106 1.51 1.54 6.00
CA ALA A 106 1.71 2.98 5.91
C ALA A 106 0.48 3.76 6.42
N ALA A 107 -0.73 3.30 6.10
CA ALA A 107 -1.97 3.90 6.60
C ALA A 107 -2.08 3.83 8.13
N GLU A 108 -1.67 2.73 8.75
CA GLU A 108 -1.62 2.63 10.21
C GLU A 108 -0.61 3.60 10.84
N LEU A 109 0.57 3.73 10.23
CA LEU A 109 1.65 4.60 10.73
C LEU A 109 1.29 6.09 10.70
N THR A 110 0.34 6.52 9.88
CA THR A 110 -0.13 7.92 9.88
C THR A 110 -0.72 8.37 11.22
N LYS A 111 -1.13 7.43 12.07
CA LYS A 111 -1.68 7.68 13.41
C LYS A 111 -0.60 7.78 14.49
N VAL A 112 0.62 7.35 14.21
CA VAL A 112 1.74 7.33 15.15
C VAL A 112 2.51 8.64 15.02
N PRO A 113 2.86 9.33 16.13
CA PRO A 113 3.68 10.54 16.06
C PRO A 113 5.03 10.30 15.35
N ASP A 114 5.47 11.26 14.52
CA ASP A 114 6.68 11.14 13.70
C ASP A 114 7.92 10.78 14.53
N ALA A 115 8.09 11.42 15.69
CA ALA A 115 9.20 11.12 16.59
C ALA A 115 9.18 9.66 17.06
N ARG A 116 7.97 9.15 17.38
CA ARG A 116 7.81 7.75 17.82
C ARG A 116 8.09 6.76 16.70
N VAL A 117 7.67 7.07 15.46
CA VAL A 117 7.99 6.25 14.28
C VAL A 117 9.51 6.11 14.11
N LEU A 118 10.27 7.21 14.28
CA LEU A 118 11.73 7.19 14.19
C LEU A 118 12.39 6.39 15.31
N GLU A 119 11.87 6.47 16.54
CA GLU A 119 12.33 5.65 17.67
C GLU A 119 12.11 4.15 17.40
N ILE A 120 10.91 3.78 16.96
CA ILE A 120 10.56 2.40 16.58
C ILE A 120 11.48 1.91 15.46
N TYR A 121 11.70 2.72 14.43
CA TYR A 121 12.62 2.40 13.34
C TYR A 121 14.03 2.11 13.85
N ASN A 122 14.54 2.92 14.79
CA ASN A 122 15.84 2.68 15.42
C ASN A 122 15.86 1.42 16.27
N ALA A 123 14.78 1.13 17.00
CA ALA A 123 14.66 -0.05 17.84
C ALA A 123 14.64 -1.36 17.02
N LEU A 124 14.06 -1.32 15.82
CA LEU A 124 13.99 -2.47 14.90
C LEU A 124 15.33 -2.79 14.21
N ARG A 125 16.36 -1.93 14.36
CA ARG A 125 17.68 -2.22 13.78
C ARG A 125 18.33 -3.38 14.53
N PRO A 126 19.09 -4.25 13.83
CA PRO A 126 19.77 -5.39 14.47
C PRO A 126 20.57 -5.00 15.70
N TYR A 127 20.45 -5.77 16.76
CA TYR A 127 21.18 -5.63 18.03
C TYR A 127 20.90 -4.33 18.81
N ARG A 128 19.78 -3.64 18.53
CA ARG A 128 19.43 -2.38 19.23
C ARG A 128 18.45 -2.58 20.36
N SER A 129 17.60 -3.58 20.29
CA SER A 129 16.56 -3.84 21.28
C SER A 129 16.53 -5.30 21.69
N SER A 130 16.12 -5.54 22.93
CA SER A 130 15.80 -6.85 23.46
C SER A 130 14.45 -7.34 22.93
N LYS A 131 14.19 -8.64 23.05
CA LYS A 131 12.88 -9.23 22.70
C LYS A 131 11.74 -8.54 23.45
N GLN A 132 11.94 -8.23 24.74
CA GLN A 132 10.88 -7.62 25.56
C GLN A 132 10.54 -6.21 25.07
N GLU A 133 11.55 -5.39 24.77
CA GLU A 133 11.33 -4.05 24.22
C GLU A 133 10.56 -4.08 22.89
N LEU A 134 10.86 -5.03 22.00
CA LEU A 134 10.11 -5.18 20.75
C LEU A 134 8.66 -5.62 20.99
N LEU A 135 8.42 -6.50 21.95
CA LEU A 135 7.05 -6.89 22.33
C LEU A 135 6.27 -5.73 22.96
N ASP A 136 6.94 -4.89 23.75
CA ASP A 136 6.32 -3.69 24.32
C ASP A 136 5.95 -2.66 23.23
N ILE A 137 6.82 -2.45 22.25
CA ILE A 137 6.53 -1.63 21.06
C ILE A 137 5.33 -2.21 20.27
N ALA A 138 5.29 -3.52 20.07
CA ALA A 138 4.17 -4.15 19.38
C ALA A 138 2.84 -3.96 20.12
N ASN A 139 2.85 -4.12 21.44
CA ASN A 139 1.67 -3.89 22.28
C ASN A 139 1.23 -2.42 22.28
N GLU A 140 2.17 -1.48 22.28
CA GLU A 140 1.88 -0.04 22.15
C GLU A 140 1.22 0.27 20.80
N LEU A 141 1.80 -0.22 19.69
CA LEU A 141 1.24 -0.03 18.35
C LEU A 141 -0.19 -0.54 18.24
N GLU A 142 -0.45 -1.72 18.79
CA GLU A 142 -1.78 -2.33 18.76
C GLU A 142 -2.80 -1.61 19.64
N ASN A 143 -2.45 -1.37 20.92
CA ASN A 143 -3.40 -0.89 21.91
C ASN A 143 -3.59 0.62 21.92
N GLN A 144 -2.53 1.39 21.63
CA GLN A 144 -2.59 2.86 21.67
C GLN A 144 -2.97 3.47 20.33
N TYR A 145 -2.43 2.90 19.22
CA TYR A 145 -2.61 3.47 17.88
C TYR A 145 -3.55 2.65 16.98
N GLY A 146 -3.95 1.45 17.41
CA GLY A 146 -4.76 0.54 16.59
C GLY A 146 -4.02 0.04 15.34
N ALA A 147 -2.67 0.02 15.39
CA ALA A 147 -1.78 -0.34 14.29
C ALA A 147 -1.47 -1.86 14.33
N VAL A 148 -2.50 -2.67 14.10
CA VAL A 148 -2.46 -4.14 14.27
C VAL A 148 -1.49 -4.81 13.29
N ILE A 149 -1.47 -4.35 12.03
CA ILE A 149 -0.59 -4.90 10.99
C ILE A 149 0.86 -4.57 11.30
N CYS A 150 1.12 -3.33 11.74
CA CYS A 150 2.46 -2.90 12.16
C CYS A 150 2.92 -3.65 13.42
N ALA A 151 2.04 -3.85 14.40
CA ALA A 151 2.31 -4.65 15.59
C ALA A 151 2.68 -6.10 15.24
N GLY A 152 1.93 -6.73 14.33
CA GLY A 152 2.24 -8.06 13.82
C GLY A 152 3.59 -8.15 13.11
N PHE A 153 4.00 -7.08 12.43
CA PHE A 153 5.31 -7.00 11.80
C PHE A 153 6.47 -6.90 12.81
N VAL A 154 6.26 -6.26 13.96
CA VAL A 154 7.27 -6.10 15.02
C VAL A 154 7.44 -7.38 15.84
N ARG A 155 6.37 -8.18 16.03
CA ARG A 155 6.39 -9.50 16.73
C ARG A 155 7.16 -10.56 15.96
#